data_a98483127545e2686f96e03dd0dafc5e
#
_entry.id   a98483127545e2686f96e03dd0dafc5e
#
_cell.length_a   1.000
_cell.length_b   1.000
_cell.length_c   1.000
_cell.angle_alpha   90.00
_cell.angle_beta   90.00
_cell.angle_gamma   90.00
#
_symmetry.space_group_name_H-M   'P 1'
#
loop_
_entity.id
_entity.type
_entity.pdbx_description
1 polymer ?
#
loop_
_entity_poly.entity_id
_entity_poly.type
_entity_poly.pdbx_seq_one_letter_code
_entity_poly.pdbx_strand_id
1 'polypeptide(L)'
;MSAVFEEKWFLSQIKRNSEDGTYTKGVVVHSSKNDALNGFHAYFGAYGYGKDKTCDYVACFVSDMTGAIIKSEVDDRIERPTPEEG
;
A
#
# COMPACT_ATOMS: atom_id res chain seq x y z
N MET A 1 11.95 25.26 -27.05
CA MET A 1 12.43 24.49 -25.91
C MET A 1 11.47 23.37 -25.60
N SER A 2 11.96 22.18 -25.48
CA SER A 2 11.08 21.06 -25.21
C SER A 2 10.83 20.95 -23.72
N ALA A 3 9.60 20.62 -23.39
CA ALA A 3 9.25 20.33 -22.00
C ALA A 3 9.86 18.98 -21.64
N VAL A 4 10.46 18.92 -20.46
CA VAL A 4 10.96 17.68 -19.93
C VAL A 4 9.90 17.09 -19.01
N PHE A 5 9.40 15.95 -19.38
CA PHE A 5 8.47 15.22 -18.54
C PHE A 5 9.28 14.36 -17.58
N GLU A 6 9.21 14.66 -16.31
CA GLU A 6 9.76 13.77 -15.30
C GLU A 6 8.72 12.73 -14.98
N GLU A 7 9.06 11.49 -15.25
CA GLU A 7 8.19 10.38 -14.88
C GLU A 7 8.16 10.24 -13.38
N LYS A 8 6.96 10.19 -12.82
CA LYS A 8 6.80 9.98 -11.40
C LYS A 8 5.72 8.95 -11.14
N TRP A 9 5.98 8.10 -10.19
CA TRP A 9 5.06 7.05 -9.76
C TRP A 9 4.94 7.12 -8.26
N PHE A 10 3.74 6.98 -7.78
CA PHE A 10 3.44 7.16 -6.37
C PHE A 10 3.05 5.80 -5.78
N LEU A 11 3.77 5.43 -4.73
CA LEU A 11 3.48 4.21 -3.99
C LEU A 11 2.86 4.61 -2.66
N SER A 12 1.57 4.40 -2.53
CA SER A 12 0.86 4.67 -1.28
C SER A 12 0.88 3.41 -0.43
N GLN A 13 1.25 3.57 0.83
CA GLN A 13 1.42 2.45 1.76
C GLN A 13 0.60 2.72 3.00
N ILE A 14 -0.15 1.73 3.43
CA ILE A 14 -0.98 1.82 4.62
C ILE A 14 -0.83 0.52 5.39
N LYS A 15 -0.62 0.62 6.70
CA LYS A 15 -0.67 -0.56 7.57
C LYS A 15 -1.31 -0.18 8.89
N ARG A 16 -1.91 -1.16 9.54
CA ARG A 16 -2.57 -0.97 10.82
C ARG A 16 -1.92 -1.89 11.85
N ASN A 17 -1.63 -1.32 13.01
CA ASN A 17 -1.14 -2.11 14.14
C ASN A 17 -2.34 -2.78 14.81
N SER A 18 -2.26 -4.09 14.99
CA SER A 18 -3.39 -4.86 15.53
C SER A 18 -3.58 -4.66 17.03
N GLU A 19 -2.55 -4.22 17.73
CA GLU A 19 -2.66 -4.06 19.18
C GLU A 19 -3.41 -2.78 19.57
N ASP A 20 -3.07 -1.67 18.92
CA ASP A 20 -3.67 -0.39 19.29
C ASP A 20 -4.56 0.21 18.20
N GLY A 21 -4.65 -0.43 17.03
CA GLY A 21 -5.51 0.03 15.96
C GLY A 21 -4.99 1.26 15.22
N THR A 22 -3.74 1.64 15.43
CA THR A 22 -3.21 2.82 14.75
C THR A 22 -2.82 2.49 13.32
N TYR A 23 -3.04 3.45 12.44
CA TYR A 23 -2.66 3.34 11.03
C TYR A 23 -1.41 4.14 10.77
N THR A 24 -0.50 3.56 10.00
CA THR A 24 0.66 4.25 9.47
C THR A 24 0.45 4.38 7.96
N LYS A 25 0.54 5.60 7.46
CA LYS A 25 0.32 5.88 6.05
C LYS A 25 1.50 6.67 5.51
N GLY A 26 1.86 6.38 4.27
CA GLY A 26 2.93 7.10 3.62
C GLY A 26 2.83 7.00 2.11
N VAL A 27 3.49 7.91 1.43
CA VAL A 27 3.59 7.90 -0.01
C VAL A 27 5.07 8.03 -0.36
N VAL A 28 5.55 7.10 -1.18
CA VAL A 28 6.92 7.14 -1.70
C VAL A 28 6.84 7.49 -3.18
N VAL A 29 7.63 8.48 -3.60
CA VAL A 29 7.66 8.89 -5.00
C VAL A 29 8.83 8.19 -5.66
N HIS A 30 8.55 7.51 -6.75
CA HIS A 30 9.56 6.80 -7.53
C HIS A 30 9.68 7.43 -8.91
N SER A 31 10.86 7.31 -9.49
CA SER A 31 11.12 7.88 -10.82
C SER A 31 10.80 6.92 -11.95
N SER A 32 10.46 5.66 -11.65
CA SER A 32 10.08 4.71 -12.67
C SER A 32 8.99 3.78 -12.15
N LYS A 33 8.21 3.26 -13.09
CA LYS A 33 7.16 2.30 -12.77
C LYS A 33 7.74 1.05 -12.11
N ASN A 34 8.87 0.56 -12.63
CA ASN A 34 9.47 -0.65 -12.10
C ASN A 34 9.92 -0.46 -10.66
N ASP A 35 10.50 0.70 -10.34
CA ASP A 35 10.91 0.98 -8.97
C ASP A 35 9.70 1.02 -8.03
N ALA A 36 8.60 1.61 -8.48
CA ALA A 36 7.38 1.66 -7.67
C ALA A 36 6.82 0.25 -7.46
N LEU A 37 6.82 -0.58 -8.50
CA LEU A 37 6.34 -1.96 -8.38
C LEU A 37 7.24 -2.79 -7.48
N ASN A 38 8.55 -2.58 -7.56
CA ASN A 38 9.49 -3.25 -6.65
C ASN A 38 9.21 -2.84 -5.19
N GLY A 39 8.96 -1.56 -4.96
CA GLY A 39 8.60 -1.09 -3.63
C GLY A 39 7.28 -1.68 -3.14
N PHE A 40 6.32 -1.83 -4.04
CA PHE A 40 5.05 -2.47 -3.73
C PHE A 40 5.27 -3.90 -3.24
N HIS A 41 6.05 -4.68 -4.00
CA HIS A 41 6.31 -6.06 -3.63
C HIS A 41 7.13 -6.16 -2.34
N ALA A 42 8.08 -5.25 -2.15
CA ALA A 42 8.89 -5.24 -0.93
C ALA A 42 8.03 -4.96 0.29
N TYR A 43 7.07 -4.04 0.17
CA TYR A 43 6.22 -3.69 1.29
C TYR A 43 5.33 -4.88 1.71
N PHE A 44 4.69 -5.51 0.75
CA PHE A 44 3.89 -6.70 1.04
C PHE A 44 4.76 -7.87 1.50
N GLY A 45 5.97 -7.97 1.00
CA GLY A 45 6.90 -8.99 1.45
C GLY A 45 7.32 -8.81 2.91
N ALA A 46 7.32 -7.57 3.39
CA ALA A 46 7.69 -7.27 4.76
C ALA A 46 6.52 -7.32 5.73
N TYR A 47 5.34 -6.90 5.30
CA TYR A 47 4.22 -6.66 6.23
C TYR A 47 2.95 -7.42 5.89
N GLY A 48 2.77 -7.84 4.65
CA GLY A 48 1.50 -8.42 4.21
C GLY A 48 1.36 -9.89 4.53
N TYR A 49 0.12 -10.36 4.50
CA TYR A 49 -0.24 -11.77 4.59
C TYR A 49 0.37 -12.50 5.78
N GLY A 50 0.42 -11.81 6.93
CA GLY A 50 0.93 -12.40 8.15
C GLY A 50 2.44 -12.39 8.29
N LYS A 51 3.15 -11.73 7.36
CA LYS A 51 4.60 -11.60 7.48
C LYS A 51 4.99 -10.82 8.72
N ASP A 52 4.27 -9.75 9.02
CA ASP A 52 4.42 -9.01 10.25
C ASP A 52 3.19 -9.27 11.11
N LYS A 53 3.37 -9.98 12.21
CA LYS A 53 2.24 -10.37 13.05
C LYS A 53 1.64 -9.21 13.82
N THR A 54 2.31 -8.07 13.85
CA THR A 54 1.76 -6.88 14.48
C THR A 54 0.81 -6.11 13.58
N CYS A 55 0.72 -6.48 12.31
CA CYS A 55 -0.14 -5.81 11.34
C CYS A 55 -1.30 -6.71 10.95
N ASP A 56 -2.52 -6.18 11.02
CA ASP A 56 -3.72 -6.90 10.59
C ASP A 56 -4.37 -6.24 9.36
N TYR A 57 -3.77 -5.17 8.85
CA TYR A 57 -4.24 -4.53 7.63
C TYR A 57 -3.03 -3.95 6.91
N VAL A 58 -2.88 -4.30 5.66
CA VAL A 58 -1.80 -3.77 4.82
C VAL A 58 -2.39 -3.47 3.45
N ALA A 59 -2.16 -2.28 2.94
CA ALA A 59 -2.64 -1.89 1.62
C ALA A 59 -1.56 -1.11 0.91
N CYS A 60 -1.44 -1.35 -0.38
CA CYS A 60 -0.53 -0.61 -1.25
C CYS A 60 -1.21 -0.29 -2.55
N PHE A 61 -0.92 0.90 -3.07
CA PHE A 61 -1.44 1.35 -4.34
C PHE A 61 -0.31 2.02 -5.12
N VAL A 62 -0.14 1.65 -6.38
CA VAL A 62 0.78 2.35 -7.28
C VAL A 62 -0.06 3.16 -8.25
N SER A 63 0.20 4.45 -8.32
CA SER A 63 -0.51 5.35 -9.21
C SER A 63 0.46 6.16 -10.05
N ASP A 64 -0.03 6.60 -11.21
CA ASP A 64 0.75 7.47 -12.09
C ASP A 64 0.50 8.94 -11.75
N MET A 65 1.01 9.85 -12.59
CA MET A 65 0.90 11.28 -12.34
C MET A 65 -0.52 11.81 -12.51
N THR A 66 -1.39 11.05 -13.17
CA THR A 66 -2.79 11.46 -13.34
C THR A 66 -3.66 10.99 -12.18
N GLY A 67 -3.10 10.19 -11.29
CA GLY A 67 -3.86 9.59 -10.20
C GLY A 67 -4.46 8.24 -10.54
N ALA A 68 -4.24 7.75 -11.76
CA ALA A 68 -4.75 6.45 -12.14
C ALA A 68 -3.99 5.36 -11.38
N ILE A 69 -4.71 4.48 -10.71
CA ILE A 69 -4.13 3.38 -9.97
C ILE A 69 -3.86 2.24 -10.94
N ILE A 70 -2.59 1.85 -11.06
CA ILE A 70 -2.19 0.78 -11.98
C ILE A 70 -1.99 -0.54 -11.27
N LYS A 71 -1.84 -0.52 -9.96
CA LYS A 71 -1.68 -1.74 -9.16
C LYS A 71 -2.17 -1.45 -7.76
N SER A 72 -2.95 -2.35 -7.21
CA SER A 72 -3.39 -2.20 -5.83
C SER A 72 -3.55 -3.58 -5.21
N GLU A 73 -3.34 -3.63 -3.92
CA GLU A 73 -3.56 -4.85 -3.17
C GLU A 73 -3.88 -4.50 -1.73
N VAL A 74 -4.84 -5.21 -1.16
CA VAL A 74 -5.26 -5.01 0.22
C VAL A 74 -5.28 -6.36 0.90
N ASP A 75 -4.60 -6.44 2.03
CA ASP A 75 -4.65 -7.60 2.92
C ASP A 75 -5.35 -7.14 4.19
N ASP A 76 -6.62 -7.46 4.31
CA ASP A 76 -7.46 -7.03 5.43
C ASP A 76 -7.76 -8.24 6.29
N ARG A 77 -7.09 -8.33 7.42
CA ARG A 77 -7.29 -9.40 8.39
C ARG A 77 -7.77 -8.87 9.72
N ILE A 78 -8.35 -7.65 9.70
CA ILE A 78 -8.87 -7.06 10.92
C ILE A 78 -9.99 -7.94 11.46
N GLU A 79 -9.87 -8.35 12.72
CA GLU A 79 -10.93 -9.09 13.36
C GLU A 79 -12.09 -8.15 13.67
N ARG A 80 -13.24 -8.49 13.15
CA ARG A 80 -14.46 -7.72 13.38
C ARG A 80 -15.51 -8.63 13.97
N PRO A 81 -16.33 -8.12 14.88
CA PRO A 81 -17.43 -8.93 15.39
C PRO A 81 -18.27 -9.41 14.22
N THR A 82 -18.55 -10.70 14.19
CA THR A 82 -19.46 -11.24 13.18
C THR A 82 -20.85 -10.73 13.50
N PRO A 83 -21.56 -10.16 12.52
CA PRO A 83 -22.94 -9.77 12.78
C PRO A 83 -23.75 -10.98 13.20
N GLU A 84 -24.56 -10.80 14.21
CA GLU A 84 -25.45 -11.85 14.66
C GLU A 84 -26.40 -12.20 13.54
N GLU A 85 -26.41 -13.45 13.16
CA GLU A 85 -27.40 -13.94 12.24
C GLU A 85 -28.71 -14.05 12.99
N GLY A 86 -29.59 -13.16 12.72
CA GLY A 86 -30.84 -13.07 13.43
C GLY A 86 -31.60 -14.35 13.50
#